data_fe47f1eb086cfe31c74d732a9be28e34
#
_entry.id   fe47f1eb086cfe31c74d732a9be28e34
#
_cell.length_a   1.000
_cell.length_b   1.000
_cell.length_c   1.000
_cell.angle_alpha   90.00
_cell.angle_beta   90.00
_cell.angle_gamma   90.00
#
_symmetry.space_group_name_H-M   'P 1'
#
loop_
_entity.id
_entity.type
_entity.pdbx_description
1 polymer ?
#
loop_
_entity_poly.entity_id
_entity_poly.type
_entity_poly.pdbx_seq_one_letter_code
_entity_poly.pdbx_strand_id
1 'polypeptide(L)'
;AFSLDDNPSDDDINEYLDAFEAHAFAGLKPNQYHFTAVLHEEPNGSKHIHFLVPRVELTTGKALNIAPPGHESYFDPLRDYFNYKKGWSRPDDPKLKRDTQTPDHDHFQQVSALKAGLSVCKTAKDIREVIGVYIEQRIQFGEIKNRHDVINALNDAEIGEITRISDNFISVK
;
A
#
# COMPACT_ATOMS: atom_id res chain seq x y z
N ALA A 1 -4.97 -6.66 3.28
CA ALA A 1 -4.09 -6.37 4.43
C ALA A 1 -4.91 -5.65 5.50
N PHE A 2 -4.62 -5.93 6.76
CA PHE A 2 -5.18 -5.25 7.92
C PHE A 2 -4.14 -4.26 8.46
N SER A 3 -4.59 -3.14 9.01
CA SER A 3 -3.72 -2.24 9.74
C SER A 3 -3.19 -2.92 11.02
N LEU A 4 -2.09 -2.41 11.57
CA LEU A 4 -1.58 -2.89 12.87
C LEU A 4 -2.59 -2.69 14.02
N ASP A 5 -3.44 -1.68 13.89
CA ASP A 5 -4.48 -1.37 14.88
C ASP A 5 -5.74 -2.25 14.70
N ASP A 6 -5.87 -2.88 13.52
CA ASP A 6 -6.94 -3.82 13.24
C ASP A 6 -6.51 -5.19 13.81
N ASN A 7 -7.25 -5.72 14.74
CA ASN A 7 -6.96 -7.06 15.29
C ASN A 7 -8.13 -8.00 14.98
N PRO A 8 -8.28 -8.47 13.72
CA PRO A 8 -9.36 -9.35 13.34
C PRO A 8 -9.24 -10.67 14.09
N SER A 9 -10.37 -11.14 14.64
CA SER A 9 -10.50 -12.50 15.17
C SER A 9 -10.59 -13.52 14.02
N ASP A 10 -10.43 -14.79 14.34
CA ASP A 10 -10.61 -15.87 13.35
C ASP A 10 -12.05 -15.87 12.79
N ASP A 11 -13.05 -15.55 13.61
CA ASP A 11 -14.44 -15.42 13.16
C ASP A 11 -14.61 -14.25 12.19
N ASP A 12 -13.96 -13.12 12.44
CA ASP A 12 -13.98 -11.97 11.52
C ASP A 12 -13.33 -12.32 10.17
N ILE A 13 -12.23 -13.06 10.22
CA ILE A 13 -11.53 -13.53 9.02
C ILE A 13 -12.39 -14.49 8.23
N ASN A 14 -13.01 -15.47 8.89
CA ASN A 14 -13.91 -16.43 8.25
C ASN A 14 -15.13 -15.73 7.62
N GLU A 15 -15.75 -14.78 8.32
CA GLU A 15 -16.85 -14.00 7.78
C GLU A 15 -16.42 -13.20 6.53
N TYR A 16 -15.20 -12.63 6.55
CA TYR A 16 -14.65 -11.93 5.39
C TYR A 16 -14.39 -12.88 4.23
N LEU A 17 -13.88 -14.09 4.49
CA LEU A 17 -13.62 -15.10 3.46
C LEU A 17 -14.90 -15.55 2.78
N ASP A 18 -15.96 -15.82 3.55
CA ASP A 18 -17.27 -16.19 3.01
C ASP A 18 -17.86 -15.09 2.13
N ALA A 19 -17.77 -13.85 2.59
CA ALA A 19 -18.23 -12.69 1.82
C ALA A 19 -17.39 -12.45 0.56
N PHE A 20 -16.06 -12.64 0.65
CA PHE A 20 -15.17 -12.55 -0.49
C PHE A 20 -15.51 -13.61 -1.54
N GLU A 21 -15.72 -14.86 -1.12
CA GLU A 21 -16.09 -15.96 -2.01
C GLU A 21 -17.39 -15.65 -2.75
N ALA A 22 -18.42 -15.27 -2.00
CA ALA A 22 -19.73 -14.91 -2.57
C ALA A 22 -19.66 -13.73 -3.55
N HIS A 23 -18.78 -12.76 -3.28
CA HIS A 23 -18.59 -11.58 -4.13
C HIS A 23 -17.74 -11.90 -5.36
N ALA A 24 -16.58 -12.50 -5.16
CA ALA A 24 -15.60 -12.76 -6.23
C ALA A 24 -16.11 -13.76 -7.29
N PHE A 25 -16.93 -14.73 -6.86
CA PHE A 25 -17.46 -15.81 -7.72
C PHE A 25 -18.97 -15.70 -7.94
N ALA A 26 -19.51 -14.49 -7.82
CA ALA A 26 -20.93 -14.26 -8.03
C ALA A 26 -21.40 -14.80 -9.40
N GLY A 27 -22.46 -15.62 -9.36
CA GLY A 27 -23.01 -16.26 -10.56
C GLY A 27 -22.36 -17.59 -10.98
N LEU A 28 -21.29 -18.01 -10.31
CA LEU A 28 -20.66 -19.33 -10.50
C LEU A 28 -21.16 -20.31 -9.44
N LYS A 29 -21.15 -21.60 -9.81
CA LYS A 29 -21.44 -22.70 -8.89
C LYS A 29 -20.13 -23.16 -8.21
N PRO A 30 -20.17 -23.77 -7.01
CA PRO A 30 -18.97 -24.18 -6.27
C PRO A 30 -18.04 -25.14 -7.02
N ASN A 31 -18.54 -25.89 -8.01
CA ASN A 31 -17.73 -26.80 -8.83
C ASN A 31 -17.07 -26.10 -10.03
N GLN A 32 -17.30 -24.82 -10.25
CA GLN A 32 -16.78 -24.07 -11.39
C GLN A 32 -15.50 -23.28 -11.08
N TYR A 33 -15.17 -23.11 -9.82
CA TYR A 33 -13.99 -22.39 -9.39
C TYR A 33 -13.28 -23.09 -8.23
N HIS A 34 -12.10 -22.65 -7.94
CA HIS A 34 -11.36 -22.99 -6.72
C HIS A 34 -10.58 -21.77 -6.25
N PHE A 35 -10.50 -21.58 -4.95
CA PHE A 35 -9.57 -20.61 -4.37
C PHE A 35 -8.97 -21.14 -3.08
N THR A 36 -7.80 -20.68 -2.76
CA THR A 36 -7.13 -20.91 -1.47
C THR A 36 -6.81 -19.57 -0.85
N ALA A 37 -7.17 -19.40 0.42
CA ALA A 37 -6.80 -18.24 1.21
C ALA A 37 -5.72 -18.65 2.22
N VAL A 38 -4.67 -17.83 2.33
CA VAL A 38 -3.60 -18.03 3.29
C VAL A 38 -3.48 -16.77 4.12
N LEU A 39 -3.76 -16.87 5.42
CA LEU A 39 -3.49 -15.81 6.37
C LEU A 39 -1.99 -15.77 6.65
N HIS A 40 -1.40 -14.63 6.48
CA HIS A 40 -0.01 -14.36 6.80
C HIS A 40 0.06 -13.31 7.91
N GLU A 41 0.82 -13.62 8.94
CA GLU A 41 1.09 -12.72 10.05
C GLU A 41 2.57 -12.36 10.03
N GLU A 42 2.85 -11.06 9.93
CA GLU A 42 4.20 -10.52 9.92
C GLU A 42 4.76 -10.44 11.34
N PRO A 43 6.09 -10.44 11.52
CA PRO A 43 6.71 -10.31 12.84
C PRO A 43 6.32 -9.04 13.61
N ASN A 44 5.85 -8.01 12.92
CA ASN A 44 5.34 -6.78 13.53
C ASN A 44 3.87 -6.86 13.96
N GLY A 45 3.21 -8.02 13.77
CA GLY A 45 1.81 -8.24 14.09
C GLY A 45 0.81 -7.82 13.01
N SER A 46 1.26 -7.26 11.88
CA SER A 46 0.35 -6.99 10.76
C SER A 46 -0.11 -8.30 10.11
N LYS A 47 -1.38 -8.31 9.70
CA LYS A 47 -2.00 -9.49 9.08
C LYS A 47 -2.44 -9.17 7.66
N HIS A 48 -2.30 -10.14 6.75
CA HIS A 48 -2.86 -10.04 5.42
C HIS A 48 -3.26 -11.41 4.89
N ILE A 49 -4.25 -11.42 4.00
CA ILE A 49 -4.74 -12.63 3.38
C ILE A 49 -4.30 -12.64 1.92
N HIS A 50 -3.62 -13.70 1.53
CA HIS A 50 -3.31 -13.99 0.13
C HIS A 50 -4.38 -14.90 -0.45
N PHE A 51 -4.91 -14.52 -1.60
CA PHE A 51 -5.85 -15.33 -2.37
C PHE A 51 -5.14 -15.92 -3.59
N LEU A 52 -5.17 -17.23 -3.72
CA LEU A 52 -4.71 -17.94 -4.91
C LEU A 52 -5.93 -18.49 -5.65
N VAL A 53 -6.14 -18.02 -6.87
CA VAL A 53 -7.27 -18.41 -7.70
C VAL A 53 -6.76 -18.87 -9.06
N PRO A 54 -7.05 -20.11 -9.48
CA PRO A 54 -6.78 -20.55 -10.84
C PRO A 54 -7.52 -19.69 -11.86
N ARG A 55 -6.83 -19.27 -12.91
CA ARG A 55 -7.43 -18.45 -13.97
C ARG A 55 -8.21 -19.29 -15.01
N VAL A 56 -8.94 -20.28 -14.53
CA VAL A 56 -9.71 -21.21 -15.34
C VAL A 56 -11.02 -21.58 -14.64
N GLU A 57 -12.11 -21.56 -15.38
CA GLU A 57 -13.39 -22.11 -14.97
C GLU A 57 -13.31 -23.63 -15.13
N LEU A 58 -13.55 -24.38 -14.03
CA LEU A 58 -13.17 -25.78 -13.89
C LEU A 58 -14.03 -26.76 -14.70
N THR A 59 -15.25 -26.39 -15.06
CA THR A 59 -16.16 -27.29 -15.80
C THR A 59 -16.06 -27.15 -17.30
N THR A 60 -15.68 -25.96 -17.79
CA THR A 60 -15.61 -25.68 -19.23
C THR A 60 -14.20 -25.46 -19.74
N GLY A 61 -13.24 -25.26 -18.83
CA GLY A 61 -11.85 -24.88 -19.17
C GLY A 61 -11.68 -23.48 -19.74
N LYS A 62 -12.72 -22.63 -19.68
CA LYS A 62 -12.65 -21.26 -20.15
C LYS A 62 -11.84 -20.37 -19.17
N ALA A 63 -11.32 -19.28 -19.68
CA ALA A 63 -10.62 -18.32 -18.84
C ALA A 63 -11.55 -17.72 -17.77
N LEU A 64 -11.08 -17.75 -16.53
CA LEU A 64 -11.70 -17.09 -15.39
C LEU A 64 -10.71 -16.04 -14.85
N ASN A 65 -11.12 -14.78 -14.79
CA ASN A 65 -10.32 -13.71 -14.19
C ASN A 65 -11.22 -12.89 -13.27
N ILE A 66 -11.05 -13.09 -11.97
CA ILE A 66 -11.80 -12.35 -10.94
C ILE A 66 -11.25 -10.94 -10.70
N ALA A 67 -10.03 -10.65 -11.17
CA ALA A 67 -9.35 -9.37 -10.96
C ALA A 67 -8.84 -8.81 -12.30
N PRO A 68 -9.74 -8.48 -13.27
CA PRO A 68 -9.35 -7.77 -14.48
C PRO A 68 -8.91 -6.34 -14.17
N PRO A 69 -8.25 -5.63 -15.10
CA PRO A 69 -7.95 -4.22 -14.92
C PRO A 69 -9.20 -3.42 -14.49
N GLY A 70 -9.08 -2.62 -13.43
CA GLY A 70 -10.20 -1.87 -12.84
C GLY A 70 -11.04 -2.67 -11.82
N HIS A 71 -10.57 -3.86 -11.41
CA HIS A 71 -11.24 -4.70 -10.40
C HIS A 71 -11.36 -4.01 -9.03
N GLU A 72 -10.56 -3.01 -8.76
CA GLU A 72 -10.58 -2.24 -7.52
C GLU A 72 -11.98 -1.69 -7.26
N SER A 73 -12.61 -1.08 -8.27
CA SER A 73 -13.97 -0.55 -8.15
C SER A 73 -15.03 -1.60 -7.83
N TYR A 74 -14.76 -2.87 -8.17
CA TYR A 74 -15.64 -3.99 -7.85
C TYR A 74 -15.44 -4.47 -6.41
N PHE A 75 -14.20 -4.52 -5.92
CA PHE A 75 -13.88 -5.02 -4.58
C PHE A 75 -13.89 -3.93 -3.49
N ASP A 76 -13.75 -2.66 -3.84
CA ASP A 76 -13.78 -1.55 -2.88
C ASP A 76 -15.04 -1.54 -2.01
N PRO A 77 -16.27 -1.75 -2.53
CA PRO A 77 -17.46 -1.82 -1.68
C PRO A 77 -17.42 -2.93 -0.62
N LEU A 78 -16.83 -4.09 -0.94
CA LEU A 78 -16.66 -5.18 0.02
C LEU A 78 -15.68 -4.77 1.13
N ARG A 79 -14.55 -4.18 0.77
CA ARG A 79 -13.58 -3.62 1.72
C ARG A 79 -14.24 -2.59 2.64
N ASP A 80 -14.93 -1.62 2.07
CA ASP A 80 -15.53 -0.51 2.80
C ASP A 80 -16.64 -0.97 3.74
N TYR A 81 -17.42 -1.97 3.32
CA TYR A 81 -18.42 -2.60 4.18
C TYR A 81 -17.81 -3.23 5.44
N PHE A 82 -16.72 -4.00 5.28
CA PHE A 82 -16.07 -4.63 6.42
C PHE A 82 -15.34 -3.62 7.31
N ASN A 83 -14.66 -2.64 6.72
CA ASN A 83 -14.03 -1.56 7.49
C ASN A 83 -15.07 -0.82 8.34
N TYR A 84 -16.23 -0.52 7.78
CA TYR A 84 -17.33 0.10 8.53
C TYR A 84 -17.91 -0.84 9.59
N LYS A 85 -18.24 -2.08 9.22
CA LYS A 85 -18.89 -3.06 10.10
C LYS A 85 -18.04 -3.44 11.30
N LYS A 86 -16.73 -3.60 11.09
CA LYS A 86 -15.79 -4.07 12.12
C LYS A 86 -15.01 -2.92 12.77
N GLY A 87 -15.17 -1.68 12.30
CA GLY A 87 -14.41 -0.54 12.78
C GLY A 87 -12.92 -0.60 12.39
N TRP A 88 -12.59 -1.31 11.32
CA TRP A 88 -11.22 -1.40 10.83
C TRP A 88 -10.77 -0.12 10.13
N SER A 89 -9.46 0.05 10.07
CA SER A 89 -8.82 1.21 9.46
C SER A 89 -9.14 1.33 7.97
N ARG A 90 -9.35 2.55 7.54
CA ARG A 90 -9.60 2.86 6.13
C ARG A 90 -8.31 3.33 5.47
N PRO A 91 -7.84 2.66 4.42
CA PRO A 91 -6.62 3.08 3.72
C PRO A 91 -6.75 4.45 3.05
N ASP A 92 -7.96 4.87 2.74
CA ASP A 92 -8.31 6.15 2.13
C ASP A 92 -8.73 7.24 3.13
N ASP A 93 -8.52 7.02 4.46
CA ASP A 93 -8.80 8.04 5.46
C ASP A 93 -7.93 9.27 5.21
N PRO A 94 -8.55 10.46 5.02
CA PRO A 94 -7.80 11.70 4.82
C PRO A 94 -6.77 12.00 5.91
N LYS A 95 -6.98 11.51 7.13
CA LYS A 95 -6.04 11.67 8.25
C LYS A 95 -4.74 10.87 8.06
N LEU A 96 -4.79 9.81 7.26
CA LEU A 96 -3.64 8.97 6.91
C LEU A 96 -2.95 9.44 5.63
N LYS A 97 -3.50 10.46 4.96
CA LYS A 97 -2.93 11.02 3.75
C LYS A 97 -1.57 11.66 4.08
N ARG A 98 -0.54 11.19 3.42
CA ARG A 98 0.78 11.78 3.52
C ARG A 98 0.82 13.08 2.72
N ASP A 99 1.51 14.09 3.26
CA ASP A 99 1.76 15.34 2.55
C ASP A 99 2.78 15.15 1.40
N THR A 100 3.59 14.10 1.50
CA THR A 100 4.55 13.71 0.47
C THR A 100 4.34 12.25 0.07
N GLN A 101 4.38 11.96 -1.24
CA GLN A 101 4.39 10.59 -1.77
C GLN A 101 5.76 10.28 -2.37
N THR A 102 6.44 9.31 -1.76
CA THR A 102 7.58 8.67 -2.43
C THR A 102 7.05 7.60 -3.41
N PRO A 103 7.75 7.35 -4.55
CA PRO A 103 7.34 6.31 -5.49
C PRO A 103 7.18 4.93 -4.83
N ASP A 104 6.01 4.30 -5.03
CA ASP A 104 5.50 3.17 -4.25
C ASP A 104 6.29 1.87 -4.29
N HIS A 105 6.98 1.58 -5.38
CA HIS A 105 7.49 0.22 -5.61
C HIS A 105 8.66 -0.21 -4.72
N ASP A 106 9.24 0.73 -3.98
CA ASP A 106 10.41 0.46 -3.13
C ASP A 106 10.15 0.70 -1.62
N HIS A 107 8.99 1.23 -1.27
CA HIS A 107 8.69 1.71 0.08
C HIS A 107 8.75 0.61 1.14
N PHE A 108 8.19 -0.58 0.86
CA PHE A 108 8.15 -1.66 1.83
C PHE A 108 9.53 -2.23 2.19
N GLN A 109 10.44 -2.32 1.22
CA GLN A 109 11.80 -2.78 1.49
C GLN A 109 12.61 -1.78 2.31
N GLN A 110 12.37 -0.49 2.11
CA GLN A 110 13.07 0.60 2.80
C GLN A 110 12.65 0.72 4.26
N VAL A 111 11.35 0.66 4.55
CA VAL A 111 10.82 0.68 5.92
C VAL A 111 11.34 -0.50 6.73
N SER A 112 11.46 -1.68 6.11
CA SER A 112 12.04 -2.85 6.77
C SER A 112 13.53 -2.67 7.07
N ALA A 113 14.31 -2.09 6.17
CA ALA A 113 15.74 -1.84 6.37
C ALA A 113 16.01 -0.77 7.44
N LEU A 114 15.20 0.28 7.49
CA LEU A 114 15.27 1.31 8.53
C LEU A 114 14.90 0.78 9.92
N LYS A 115 13.83 -0.02 10.01
CA LYS A 115 13.41 -0.67 11.26
C LYS A 115 14.44 -1.70 11.76
N ALA A 116 15.21 -2.31 10.86
CA ALA A 116 16.28 -3.23 11.21
C ALA A 116 17.58 -2.55 11.71
N GLY A 117 17.60 -1.21 11.85
CA GLY A 117 18.79 -0.48 12.33
C GLY A 117 19.98 -0.49 11.35
N LEU A 118 19.74 -0.80 10.10
CA LEU A 118 20.76 -0.83 9.03
C LEU A 118 20.99 0.56 8.42
N SER A 119 20.72 1.62 9.15
CA SER A 119 20.83 2.98 8.67
C SER A 119 22.27 3.49 8.70
N VAL A 120 22.98 3.20 7.63
CA VAL A 120 23.93 4.17 7.07
C VAL A 120 23.47 4.35 5.64
N CYS A 121 23.14 5.59 5.22
CA CYS A 121 22.76 5.93 3.87
C CYS A 121 23.79 5.38 2.86
N LYS A 122 23.57 4.18 2.36
CA LYS A 122 24.49 3.51 1.43
C LYS A 122 23.90 3.37 0.04
N THR A 123 22.60 3.61 -0.11
CA THR A 123 21.90 3.46 -1.39
C THR A 123 21.17 4.73 -1.77
N ALA A 124 20.94 4.93 -3.06
CA ALA A 124 20.13 6.02 -3.58
C ALA A 124 18.69 6.02 -3.00
N LYS A 125 18.25 4.89 -2.44
CA LYS A 125 16.97 4.70 -1.77
C LYS A 125 16.95 5.38 -0.40
N ASP A 126 17.99 5.14 0.41
CA ASP A 126 18.11 5.73 1.75
C ASP A 126 18.15 7.25 1.67
N ILE A 127 18.84 7.77 0.65
CA ILE A 127 18.92 9.22 0.39
C ILE A 127 17.54 9.80 0.07
N ARG A 128 16.73 9.13 -0.77
CA ARG A 128 15.38 9.61 -1.10
C ARG A 128 14.48 9.67 0.13
N GLU A 129 14.58 8.70 1.01
CA GLU A 129 13.79 8.65 2.23
C GLU A 129 14.17 9.77 3.19
N VAL A 130 15.48 9.99 3.39
CA VAL A 130 15.98 11.11 4.20
C VAL A 130 15.51 12.45 3.61
N ILE A 131 15.60 12.63 2.30
CA ILE A 131 15.06 13.81 1.62
C ILE A 131 13.55 13.93 1.83
N GLY A 132 12.81 12.83 1.71
CA GLY A 132 11.35 12.80 1.92
C GLY A 132 10.97 13.29 3.31
N VAL A 133 11.57 12.71 4.35
CA VAL A 133 11.33 13.09 5.76
C VAL A 133 11.72 14.55 6.02
N TYR A 134 12.85 14.99 5.49
CA TYR A 134 13.30 16.38 5.64
C TYR A 134 12.32 17.38 5.03
N ILE A 135 11.85 17.12 3.81
CA ILE A 135 10.86 17.97 3.14
C ILE A 135 9.53 17.95 3.89
N GLU A 136 9.06 16.77 4.31
CA GLU A 136 7.81 16.63 5.06
C GLU A 136 7.81 17.43 6.36
N GLN A 137 8.88 17.34 7.14
CA GLN A 137 9.01 18.13 8.37
C GLN A 137 8.93 19.63 8.10
N ARG A 138 9.60 20.13 7.04
CA ARG A 138 9.56 21.57 6.69
C ARG A 138 8.20 22.01 6.17
N ILE A 139 7.45 21.14 5.51
CA ILE A 139 6.05 21.39 5.14
C ILE A 139 5.20 21.53 6.42
N GLN A 140 5.36 20.62 7.38
CA GLN A 140 4.63 20.64 8.65
C GLN A 140 4.94 21.90 9.49
N PHE A 141 6.18 22.39 9.44
CA PHE A 141 6.56 23.67 10.08
C PHE A 141 6.14 24.91 9.28
N GLY A 142 5.55 24.74 8.09
CA GLY A 142 5.08 25.84 7.24
C GLY A 142 6.20 26.60 6.51
N GLU A 143 7.41 26.05 6.49
CA GLU A 143 8.57 26.65 5.82
C GLU A 143 8.53 26.41 4.30
N ILE A 144 7.98 25.28 3.85
CA ILE A 144 7.77 24.94 2.44
C ILE A 144 6.29 25.09 2.11
N LYS A 145 5.97 25.98 1.16
CA LYS A 145 4.62 26.27 0.70
C LYS A 145 4.43 26.04 -0.81
N ASN A 146 5.51 25.97 -1.53
CA ASN A 146 5.51 25.82 -2.98
C ASN A 146 6.76 25.06 -3.44
N ARG A 147 6.80 24.74 -4.73
CA ARG A 147 7.91 24.01 -5.33
C ARG A 147 9.26 24.72 -5.28
N HIS A 148 9.26 26.06 -5.33
CA HIS A 148 10.49 26.84 -5.24
C HIS A 148 11.12 26.71 -3.86
N ASP A 149 10.30 26.69 -2.81
CA ASP A 149 10.76 26.49 -1.44
C ASP A 149 11.41 25.10 -1.27
N VAL A 150 10.88 24.07 -1.96
CA VAL A 150 11.50 22.72 -1.99
C VAL A 150 12.90 22.77 -2.59
N ILE A 151 13.09 23.48 -3.71
CA ILE A 151 14.41 23.65 -4.36
C ILE A 151 15.37 24.36 -3.42
N ASN A 152 14.95 25.43 -2.79
CA ASN A 152 15.75 26.18 -1.81
C ASN A 152 16.15 25.29 -0.63
N ALA A 153 15.18 24.57 -0.05
CA ALA A 153 15.42 23.69 1.07
C ALA A 153 16.41 22.56 0.75
N LEU A 154 16.36 22.01 -0.46
CA LEU A 154 17.33 20.98 -0.93
C LEU A 154 18.75 21.55 -1.10
N ASN A 155 18.86 22.78 -1.62
CA ASN A 155 20.14 23.47 -1.74
C ASN A 155 20.74 23.81 -0.36
N ASP A 156 19.90 24.31 0.56
CA ASP A 156 20.34 24.70 1.91
C ASP A 156 20.74 23.49 2.77
N ALA A 157 20.16 22.35 2.50
CA ALA A 157 20.43 21.11 3.27
C ALA A 157 21.74 20.42 2.89
N GLU A 158 22.40 20.82 1.80
CA GLU A 158 23.62 20.19 1.29
C GLU A 158 23.50 18.65 1.12
N ILE A 159 22.28 18.13 0.93
CA ILE A 159 22.00 16.69 0.85
C ILE A 159 22.52 16.09 -0.47
N GLY A 160 22.78 16.94 -1.48
CA GLY A 160 23.30 16.55 -2.78
C GLY A 160 23.18 17.67 -3.80
N GLU A 161 23.76 17.49 -4.97
CA GLU A 161 23.70 18.45 -6.07
C GLU A 161 22.41 18.26 -6.87
N ILE A 162 21.65 19.34 -7.08
CA ILE A 162 20.48 19.31 -7.97
C ILE A 162 20.98 19.30 -9.40
N THR A 163 20.79 18.16 -10.08
CA THR A 163 21.30 17.96 -11.45
C THR A 163 20.27 18.26 -12.54
N ARG A 164 18.98 18.15 -12.21
CA ARG A 164 17.89 18.41 -13.16
C ARG A 164 16.62 18.84 -12.46
N ILE A 165 15.95 19.83 -13.00
CA ILE A 165 14.63 20.29 -12.60
C ILE A 165 13.70 20.19 -13.82
N SER A 166 12.54 19.53 -13.65
CA SER A 166 11.47 19.51 -14.66
C SER A 166 10.14 19.83 -13.96
N ASP A 167 9.05 19.97 -14.68
CA ASP A 167 7.75 20.30 -14.11
C ASP A 167 7.27 19.24 -13.08
N ASN A 168 7.68 17.99 -13.25
CA ASN A 168 7.18 16.86 -12.46
C ASN A 168 8.19 16.27 -11.49
N PHE A 169 9.48 16.57 -11.61
CA PHE A 169 10.51 16.00 -10.74
C PHE A 169 11.72 16.92 -10.54
N ILE A 170 12.46 16.69 -9.47
CA ILE A 170 13.76 17.26 -9.15
C ILE A 170 14.72 16.09 -8.98
N SER A 171 15.85 16.09 -9.71
CA SER A 171 16.90 15.07 -9.58
C SER A 171 18.02 15.60 -8.70
N VAL A 172 18.39 14.83 -7.70
CA VAL A 172 19.52 15.09 -6.78
C VAL A 172 20.54 13.98 -6.97
N LYS A 173 21.84 14.32 -7.01
CA LYS A 173 22.95 13.41 -7.18
C LYS A 173 23.79 13.36 -5.91
#